data_f9a820c42bac406a852268c746e0a056
#
_entry.id   f9a820c42bac406a852268c746e0a056
#
_cell.length_a   1.000
_cell.length_b   1.000
_cell.length_c   1.000
_cell.angle_alpha   90.00
_cell.angle_beta   90.00
_cell.angle_gamma   90.00
#
_symmetry.space_group_name_H-M   'P 1'
#
loop_
_entity.id
_entity.type
_entity.pdbx_description
1 polymer ?
#
loop_
_entity_poly.entity_id
_entity_poly.type
_entity_poly.pdbx_seq_one_letter_code
_entity_poly.pdbx_strand_id
1 'polypeptide(L)'
;MNKNAIILAAGKSNRFAPFTYEKPKGLFRVKGEVLIERQIEQLKVSGVEDIYIVVGYMKEKFFYLEQKYGVKLIVNNEFGKKGNLYSLYVARQHLSNSYICCADHYFVINPFLEDDMDNYSYRAVSFQEGKFREFGVTCSDADVITDLTVGGKDSLAMVGHAYMNERFSHAFRTLMESEINDFGIASMFWEEFYAKHMCQLTFYKKEFLPDEILEFDSIEDLRSFDSEFLLNVDSEIITNICLTLKCNPNSIKNISVINAGLTNVSFAFECNEKKYVYRHPGGTAGNLINRQAELFAQLAAKKCGIDKSVIH
;
A
#
# COMPACT_ATOMS: atom_id res chain seq x y z
N MET A 1 22.46 -18.73 5.69
CA MET A 1 22.55 -17.84 4.51
C MET A 1 22.08 -16.45 4.95
N ASN A 2 22.74 -15.37 4.52
CA ASN A 2 22.24 -14.02 4.84
C ASN A 2 20.97 -13.77 4.04
N LYS A 3 19.86 -13.51 4.75
CA LYS A 3 18.59 -13.09 4.16
C LYS A 3 18.52 -11.57 4.16
N ASN A 4 17.85 -11.00 3.19
CA ASN A 4 17.49 -9.58 3.16
C ASN A 4 16.00 -9.40 2.89
N ALA A 5 15.52 -8.16 2.93
CA ALA A 5 14.15 -7.84 2.58
C ALA A 5 14.07 -6.65 1.62
N ILE A 6 13.10 -6.72 0.70
CA ILE A 6 12.71 -5.61 -0.17
C ILE A 6 11.25 -5.28 0.12
N ILE A 7 10.99 -4.09 0.65
CA ILE A 7 9.65 -3.61 0.98
C ILE A 7 9.20 -2.63 -0.10
N LEU A 8 8.11 -2.95 -0.80
CA LEU A 8 7.52 -2.10 -1.82
C LEU A 8 6.61 -1.04 -1.19
N ALA A 9 6.98 0.24 -1.30
CA ALA A 9 6.32 1.38 -0.67
C ALA A 9 6.12 2.56 -1.63
N ALA A 10 6.19 2.33 -2.96
CA ALA A 10 6.18 3.41 -3.94
C ALA A 10 4.77 3.88 -4.36
N GLY A 11 3.73 3.13 -4.04
CA GLY A 11 2.36 3.33 -4.52
C GLY A 11 1.64 4.54 -3.91
N LYS A 12 0.64 5.07 -4.63
CA LYS A 12 -0.20 6.21 -4.18
C LYS A 12 -1.33 5.81 -3.24
N SER A 13 -1.78 4.56 -3.28
CA SER A 13 -2.91 4.02 -2.49
C SER A 13 -4.15 4.93 -2.50
N ASN A 14 -4.58 5.38 -3.67
CA ASN A 14 -5.64 6.39 -3.86
C ASN A 14 -6.98 6.05 -3.17
N ARG A 15 -7.25 4.75 -2.93
CA ARG A 15 -8.47 4.29 -2.23
C ARG A 15 -8.54 4.74 -0.76
N PHE A 16 -7.40 5.18 -0.20
CA PHE A 16 -7.29 5.65 1.18
C PHE A 16 -7.29 7.17 1.33
N ALA A 17 -7.67 7.89 0.27
CA ALA A 17 -7.92 9.32 0.40
C ALA A 17 -9.09 9.57 1.39
N PRO A 18 -9.00 10.61 2.24
CA PRO A 18 -8.05 11.71 2.16
C PRO A 18 -6.66 11.48 2.78
N PHE A 19 -6.47 10.43 3.56
CA PHE A 19 -5.23 10.22 4.34
C PHE A 19 -3.99 10.13 3.46
N THR A 20 -4.13 9.54 2.26
CA THR A 20 -3.04 9.45 1.28
C THR A 20 -2.71 10.78 0.60
N TYR A 21 -3.47 11.84 0.83
CA TYR A 21 -3.09 13.21 0.45
C TYR A 21 -2.04 13.81 1.41
N GLU A 22 -1.93 13.24 2.61
CA GLU A 22 -1.05 13.72 3.66
C GLU A 22 0.19 12.83 3.87
N LYS A 23 0.02 11.51 3.73
CA LYS A 23 1.12 10.53 3.90
C LYS A 23 0.83 9.22 3.15
N PRO A 24 1.89 8.50 2.71
CA PRO A 24 1.73 7.17 2.11
C PRO A 24 1.07 6.17 3.06
N LYS A 25 0.32 5.18 2.52
CA LYS A 25 -0.40 4.15 3.30
C LYS A 25 0.51 3.40 4.27
N GLY A 26 1.74 3.04 3.84
CA GLY A 26 2.71 2.35 4.71
C GLY A 26 3.12 3.14 5.96
N LEU A 27 2.83 4.46 6.01
CA LEU A 27 3.05 5.31 7.18
C LEU A 27 1.78 5.54 8.02
N PHE A 28 0.69 4.84 7.74
CA PHE A 28 -0.48 4.90 8.60
C PHE A 28 -0.19 4.24 9.94
N ARG A 29 -0.75 4.84 10.99
CA ARG A 29 -0.71 4.27 12.32
C ARG A 29 -1.96 3.40 12.53
N VAL A 30 -1.74 2.12 12.77
CA VAL A 30 -2.78 1.12 12.99
C VAL A 30 -2.49 0.41 14.30
N LYS A 31 -3.46 0.33 15.20
CA LYS A 31 -3.26 -0.21 16.57
C LYS A 31 -2.09 0.45 17.32
N GLY A 32 -1.84 1.73 17.05
CA GLY A 32 -0.77 2.49 17.70
C GLY A 32 0.61 2.36 17.04
N GLU A 33 0.80 1.50 16.05
CA GLU A 33 2.08 1.24 15.37
C GLU A 33 2.03 1.72 13.90
N VAL A 34 3.16 2.20 13.38
CA VAL A 34 3.27 2.57 11.95
C VAL A 34 3.50 1.29 11.14
N LEU A 35 2.67 1.04 10.11
CA LEU A 35 2.67 -0.22 9.35
C LEU A 35 4.06 -0.66 8.91
N ILE A 36 4.80 0.20 8.23
CA ILE A 36 6.13 -0.15 7.72
C ILE A 36 7.16 -0.31 8.85
N GLU A 37 7.05 0.46 9.92
CA GLU A 37 7.95 0.35 11.07
C GLU A 37 7.79 -1.00 11.76
N ARG A 38 6.52 -1.43 11.97
CA ARG A 38 6.21 -2.76 12.49
C ARG A 38 6.84 -3.87 11.65
N GLN A 39 6.74 -3.81 10.32
CA GLN A 39 7.36 -4.79 9.42
C GLN A 39 8.90 -4.79 9.56
N ILE A 40 9.52 -3.61 9.60
CA ILE A 40 10.98 -3.48 9.78
C ILE A 40 11.40 -4.13 11.11
N GLU A 41 10.69 -3.86 12.19
CA GLU A 41 10.98 -4.43 13.51
C GLU A 41 10.83 -5.95 13.52
N GLN A 42 9.76 -6.49 12.91
CA GLN A 42 9.55 -7.94 12.79
C GLN A 42 10.66 -8.62 11.96
N LEU A 43 11.10 -8.02 10.85
CA LEU A 43 12.21 -8.51 10.05
C LEU A 43 13.51 -8.51 10.86
N LYS A 44 13.82 -7.44 11.58
CA LYS A 44 15.03 -7.34 12.41
C LYS A 44 15.05 -8.34 13.57
N VAL A 45 13.91 -8.54 14.24
CA VAL A 45 13.77 -9.56 15.29
C VAL A 45 14.06 -10.97 14.73
N SER A 46 13.78 -11.19 13.43
CA SER A 46 14.07 -12.45 12.73
C SER A 46 15.50 -12.54 12.15
N GLY A 47 16.37 -11.57 12.48
CA GLY A 47 17.78 -11.55 12.06
C GLY A 47 18.01 -11.03 10.63
N VAL A 48 17.01 -10.39 10.02
CA VAL A 48 17.13 -9.74 8.70
C VAL A 48 17.64 -8.31 8.89
N GLU A 49 18.93 -8.08 8.69
CA GLU A 49 19.57 -6.78 8.91
C GLU A 49 19.54 -5.87 7.67
N ASP A 50 19.74 -6.44 6.47
CA ASP A 50 19.72 -5.70 5.22
C ASP A 50 18.30 -5.55 4.69
N ILE A 51 17.71 -4.36 4.92
CA ILE A 51 16.34 -4.04 4.49
C ILE A 51 16.38 -2.88 3.51
N TYR A 52 15.82 -3.11 2.32
CA TYR A 52 15.69 -2.13 1.24
C TYR A 52 14.22 -1.75 1.09
N ILE A 53 13.94 -0.44 1.04
CA ILE A 53 12.57 0.06 0.88
C ILE A 53 12.48 0.82 -0.43
N VAL A 54 11.63 0.35 -1.34
CA VAL A 54 11.39 1.02 -2.62
C VAL A 54 10.31 2.07 -2.43
N VAL A 55 10.70 3.33 -2.50
CA VAL A 55 9.83 4.50 -2.28
C VAL A 55 9.56 5.25 -3.59
N GLY A 56 8.44 5.96 -3.64
CA GLY A 56 8.06 6.75 -4.81
C GLY A 56 7.16 7.92 -4.42
N TYR A 57 5.87 7.68 -4.26
CA TYR A 57 4.92 8.69 -3.81
C TYR A 57 5.29 9.24 -2.44
N MET A 58 5.43 10.57 -2.32
CA MET A 58 5.84 11.25 -1.09
C MET A 58 7.07 10.61 -0.42
N LYS A 59 8.06 10.23 -1.23
CA LYS A 59 9.27 9.51 -0.79
C LYS A 59 9.98 10.17 0.39
N GLU A 60 9.94 11.50 0.47
CA GLU A 60 10.53 12.30 1.55
C GLU A 60 9.97 11.97 2.93
N LYS A 61 8.74 11.48 3.01
CA LYS A 61 8.11 11.04 4.26
C LYS A 61 8.75 9.79 4.85
N PHE A 62 9.50 9.02 4.05
CA PHE A 62 10.20 7.81 4.49
C PHE A 62 11.65 8.04 4.91
N PHE A 63 12.26 9.20 4.64
CA PHE A 63 13.69 9.42 4.84
C PHE A 63 14.16 9.21 6.28
N TYR A 64 13.30 9.46 7.27
CA TYR A 64 13.63 9.23 8.68
C TYR A 64 13.90 7.76 9.01
N LEU A 65 13.39 6.82 8.21
CA LEU A 65 13.58 5.38 8.44
C LEU A 65 15.05 4.97 8.28
N GLU A 66 15.80 5.63 7.41
CA GLU A 66 17.24 5.37 7.27
C GLU A 66 17.99 5.63 8.58
N GLN A 67 17.72 6.77 9.20
CA GLN A 67 18.35 7.13 10.48
C GLN A 67 17.81 6.28 11.64
N LYS A 68 16.50 6.02 11.66
CA LYS A 68 15.86 5.32 12.79
C LYS A 68 16.18 3.82 12.80
N TYR A 69 16.21 3.19 11.63
CA TYR A 69 16.30 1.73 11.52
C TYR A 69 17.52 1.23 10.75
N GLY A 70 18.31 2.09 10.13
CA GLY A 70 19.47 1.70 9.31
C GLY A 70 19.08 1.02 8.00
N VAL A 71 17.83 1.19 7.54
CA VAL A 71 17.35 0.68 6.25
C VAL A 71 17.89 1.50 5.09
N LYS A 72 17.80 0.97 3.86
CA LYS A 72 18.28 1.66 2.66
C LYS A 72 17.09 1.98 1.74
N LEU A 73 16.94 3.26 1.37
CA LEU A 73 15.86 3.70 0.48
C LEU A 73 16.30 3.63 -1.00
N ILE A 74 15.44 3.06 -1.84
CA ILE A 74 15.61 3.01 -3.29
C ILE A 74 14.46 3.77 -3.93
N VAL A 75 14.79 4.77 -4.77
CA VAL A 75 13.76 5.62 -5.36
C VAL A 75 13.28 5.07 -6.69
N ASN A 76 11.97 4.81 -6.79
CA ASN A 76 11.28 4.56 -8.05
C ASN A 76 10.64 5.88 -8.55
N ASN A 77 11.24 6.54 -9.54
CA ASN A 77 10.70 7.77 -10.11
C ASN A 77 9.55 7.53 -11.12
N GLU A 78 9.34 6.29 -11.54
CA GLU A 78 8.31 5.91 -12.52
C GLU A 78 7.03 5.34 -11.85
N PHE A 79 6.91 5.43 -10.53
CA PHE A 79 5.81 4.84 -9.72
C PHE A 79 4.39 5.25 -10.18
N GLY A 80 4.26 6.38 -10.86
CA GLY A 80 2.95 6.85 -11.37
C GLY A 80 2.59 6.37 -12.76
N LYS A 81 3.53 5.68 -13.46
CA LYS A 81 3.40 5.26 -14.85
C LYS A 81 3.58 3.76 -15.04
N LYS A 82 4.26 3.10 -14.12
CA LYS A 82 4.63 1.69 -14.20
C LYS A 82 4.09 0.91 -12.99
N GLY A 83 3.92 -0.40 -13.14
CA GLY A 83 3.45 -1.30 -12.08
C GLY A 83 4.48 -1.56 -10.98
N ASN A 84 4.11 -2.39 -10.00
CA ASN A 84 5.01 -2.73 -8.90
C ASN A 84 6.16 -3.65 -9.31
N LEU A 85 6.06 -4.36 -10.46
CA LEU A 85 7.19 -5.06 -11.07
C LEU A 85 8.38 -4.11 -11.29
N TYR A 86 8.11 -2.88 -11.74
CA TYR A 86 9.18 -1.90 -11.91
C TYR A 86 9.80 -1.44 -10.58
N SER A 87 9.05 -1.51 -9.49
CA SER A 87 9.61 -1.29 -8.16
C SER A 87 10.62 -2.39 -7.78
N LEU A 88 10.34 -3.65 -8.09
CA LEU A 88 11.35 -4.71 -7.95
C LEU A 88 12.52 -4.54 -8.91
N TYR A 89 12.27 -4.09 -10.14
CA TYR A 89 13.33 -3.84 -11.11
C TYR A 89 14.34 -2.78 -10.64
N VAL A 90 13.90 -1.68 -10.03
CA VAL A 90 14.85 -0.69 -9.50
C VAL A 90 15.66 -1.22 -8.32
N ALA A 91 15.13 -2.17 -7.57
CA ALA A 91 15.81 -2.85 -6.47
C ALA A 91 16.54 -4.15 -6.86
N ARG A 92 16.52 -4.55 -8.14
CA ARG A 92 16.93 -5.88 -8.63
C ARG A 92 18.36 -6.33 -8.27
N GLN A 93 19.28 -5.37 -8.06
CA GLN A 93 20.64 -5.68 -7.66
C GLN A 93 20.75 -6.23 -6.22
N HIS A 94 19.69 -6.07 -5.45
CA HIS A 94 19.59 -6.52 -4.06
C HIS A 94 18.79 -7.82 -3.93
N LEU A 95 18.25 -8.35 -5.04
CA LEU A 95 17.59 -9.66 -5.05
C LEU A 95 18.61 -10.77 -4.82
N SER A 96 18.44 -11.52 -3.75
CA SER A 96 19.24 -12.69 -3.36
C SER A 96 18.35 -13.69 -2.59
N ASN A 97 18.65 -14.05 -1.36
CA ASN A 97 17.72 -14.70 -0.45
C ASN A 97 16.81 -13.63 0.18
N SER A 98 15.73 -13.25 -0.53
CA SER A 98 15.00 -12.01 -0.27
C SER A 98 13.56 -12.26 0.13
N TYR A 99 13.12 -11.64 1.22
CA TYR A 99 11.71 -11.42 1.47
C TYR A 99 11.21 -10.24 0.61
N ILE A 100 10.11 -10.43 -0.10
CA ILE A 100 9.43 -9.39 -0.87
C ILE A 100 8.13 -9.06 -0.15
N CYS A 101 8.01 -7.83 0.38
CA CYS A 101 6.89 -7.36 1.16
C CYS A 101 6.26 -6.11 0.53
N CYS A 102 4.99 -5.84 0.85
CA CYS A 102 4.36 -4.55 0.62
C CYS A 102 4.21 -3.78 1.93
N ALA A 103 4.45 -2.48 1.90
CA ALA A 103 4.49 -1.63 3.10
C ALA A 103 3.16 -1.47 3.82
N ASP A 104 2.07 -1.91 3.23
CA ASP A 104 0.69 -1.74 3.69
C ASP A 104 0.08 -3.02 4.32
N HIS A 105 0.86 -4.09 4.44
CA HIS A 105 0.45 -5.28 5.18
C HIS A 105 0.61 -5.09 6.69
N TYR A 106 -0.32 -5.66 7.44
CA TYR A 106 -0.24 -5.78 8.89
C TYR A 106 -0.06 -7.26 9.25
N PHE A 107 1.13 -7.63 9.69
CA PHE A 107 1.42 -8.98 10.18
C PHE A 107 1.06 -9.05 11.67
N VAL A 108 -0.03 -9.75 12.00
CA VAL A 108 -0.49 -9.91 13.38
C VAL A 108 0.53 -10.71 14.18
N ILE A 109 1.00 -11.82 13.60
CA ILE A 109 2.16 -12.57 14.07
C ILE A 109 3.40 -12.16 13.25
N ASN A 110 4.60 -12.50 13.75
CA ASN A 110 5.82 -12.31 12.96
C ASN A 110 6.03 -13.51 12.03
N PRO A 111 5.77 -13.41 10.71
CA PRO A 111 5.83 -14.53 9.80
C PRO A 111 7.28 -14.91 9.40
N PHE A 112 8.28 -14.15 9.84
CA PHE A 112 9.69 -14.31 9.49
C PHE A 112 10.47 -15.10 10.54
N LEU A 113 9.90 -15.37 11.73
CA LEU A 113 10.59 -16.04 12.85
C LEU A 113 10.87 -17.52 12.59
N GLU A 114 9.91 -18.23 12.00
CA GLU A 114 9.99 -19.66 11.73
C GLU A 114 10.01 -19.87 10.22
N ASP A 115 11.19 -19.91 9.63
CA ASP A 115 11.35 -20.12 8.22
C ASP A 115 12.16 -21.38 7.95
N ASP A 116 11.48 -22.52 8.05
CA ASP A 116 11.95 -23.86 7.72
C ASP A 116 11.98 -24.12 6.20
N MET A 117 11.58 -23.13 5.40
CA MET A 117 11.54 -23.19 3.93
C MET A 117 12.79 -22.60 3.25
N ASP A 118 13.92 -22.48 3.94
CA ASP A 118 15.15 -21.82 3.44
C ASP A 118 15.65 -22.30 2.07
N ASN A 119 15.35 -23.53 1.70
CA ASN A 119 15.77 -24.12 0.42
C ASN A 119 14.76 -23.87 -0.72
N TYR A 120 13.59 -23.35 -0.42
CA TYR A 120 12.50 -23.18 -1.37
C TYR A 120 12.08 -21.72 -1.45
N SER A 121 11.74 -21.27 -2.65
CA SER A 121 11.02 -20.01 -2.79
C SER A 121 9.54 -20.24 -2.54
N TYR A 122 8.92 -19.40 -1.72
CA TYR A 122 7.51 -19.56 -1.41
C TYR A 122 6.73 -18.26 -1.52
N ARG A 123 5.43 -18.40 -1.68
CA ARG A 123 4.45 -17.32 -1.60
C ARG A 123 3.52 -17.58 -0.42
N ALA A 124 3.36 -16.59 0.44
CA ALA A 124 2.37 -16.65 1.48
C ALA A 124 0.96 -16.67 0.86
N VAL A 125 0.14 -17.61 1.32
CA VAL A 125 -1.26 -17.76 0.88
C VAL A 125 -2.16 -17.94 2.10
N SER A 126 -3.44 -17.61 1.95
CA SER A 126 -4.45 -17.86 2.97
C SER A 126 -5.77 -18.25 2.31
N PHE A 127 -6.55 -19.09 2.98
CA PHE A 127 -7.91 -19.41 2.52
C PHE A 127 -8.82 -18.21 2.73
N GLN A 128 -9.51 -17.80 1.65
CA GLN A 128 -10.46 -16.70 1.67
C GLN A 128 -11.88 -17.22 1.47
N GLU A 129 -12.74 -16.96 2.43
CA GLU A 129 -14.17 -17.24 2.33
C GLU A 129 -14.87 -16.19 1.47
N GLY A 130 -15.83 -16.63 0.68
CA GLY A 130 -16.58 -15.74 -0.22
C GLY A 130 -15.77 -15.30 -1.44
N LYS A 131 -16.19 -14.21 -2.07
CA LYS A 131 -15.50 -13.61 -3.22
C LYS A 131 -14.39 -12.69 -2.78
N PHE A 132 -13.22 -12.79 -3.41
CA PHE A 132 -12.07 -11.92 -3.19
C PHE A 132 -11.50 -11.42 -4.54
N ARG A 133 -10.60 -10.43 -4.49
CA ARG A 133 -10.01 -9.76 -5.66
C ARG A 133 -8.52 -10.03 -5.84
N GLU A 134 -7.86 -10.52 -4.81
CA GLU A 134 -6.46 -10.92 -4.78
C GLU A 134 -6.20 -12.04 -5.79
N PHE A 135 -4.93 -12.37 -6.03
CA PHE A 135 -4.60 -13.50 -6.89
C PHE A 135 -4.95 -14.82 -6.19
N GLY A 136 -5.94 -15.51 -6.74
CA GLY A 136 -6.26 -16.88 -6.36
C GLY A 136 -5.18 -17.83 -6.85
N VAL A 137 -4.87 -18.87 -6.08
CA VAL A 137 -3.83 -19.86 -6.42
C VAL A 137 -4.39 -21.26 -6.48
N THR A 138 -3.90 -22.04 -7.45
CA THR A 138 -4.05 -23.49 -7.50
C THR A 138 -2.69 -24.14 -7.21
N CYS A 139 -2.69 -25.16 -6.39
CA CYS A 139 -1.47 -25.89 -6.03
C CYS A 139 -1.55 -27.36 -6.39
N SER A 140 -0.39 -27.98 -6.67
CA SER A 140 -0.27 -29.44 -6.76
C SER A 140 -0.28 -30.09 -5.37
N ASP A 141 -0.35 -31.42 -5.33
CA ASP A 141 -0.23 -32.21 -4.08
C ASP A 141 1.12 -32.02 -3.36
N ALA A 142 2.12 -31.51 -4.06
CA ALA A 142 3.44 -31.17 -3.51
C ALA A 142 3.57 -29.69 -3.12
N ASP A 143 2.46 -28.99 -2.91
CA ASP A 143 2.37 -27.57 -2.53
C ASP A 143 3.01 -26.58 -3.53
N VAL A 144 3.28 -27.02 -4.76
CA VAL A 144 3.76 -26.14 -5.83
C VAL A 144 2.60 -25.35 -6.39
N ILE A 145 2.75 -24.02 -6.51
CA ILE A 145 1.77 -23.16 -7.17
C ILE A 145 1.82 -23.44 -8.68
N THR A 146 0.71 -23.89 -9.24
CA THR A 146 0.57 -24.33 -10.64
C THR A 146 -0.27 -23.42 -11.50
N ASP A 147 -1.11 -22.57 -10.90
CA ASP A 147 -1.92 -21.59 -11.63
C ASP A 147 -2.25 -20.38 -10.77
N LEU A 148 -2.41 -19.22 -11.42
CA LEU A 148 -2.84 -17.96 -10.83
C LEU A 148 -4.04 -17.40 -11.58
N THR A 149 -5.07 -17.00 -10.83
CA THR A 149 -6.26 -16.31 -11.35
C THR A 149 -6.46 -14.97 -10.66
N VAL A 150 -6.92 -13.97 -11.39
CA VAL A 150 -7.29 -12.69 -10.76
C VAL A 150 -8.66 -12.85 -10.10
N GLY A 151 -8.69 -12.71 -8.77
CA GLY A 151 -9.88 -12.97 -7.95
C GLY A 151 -10.17 -14.45 -7.75
N GLY A 152 -11.15 -14.73 -6.91
CA GLY A 152 -11.59 -16.10 -6.64
C GLY A 152 -12.80 -16.13 -5.72
N LYS A 153 -13.15 -17.34 -5.31
CA LYS A 153 -14.21 -17.58 -4.33
C LYS A 153 -13.92 -18.88 -3.56
N ASP A 154 -14.01 -18.82 -2.23
CA ASP A 154 -13.87 -19.97 -1.33
C ASP A 154 -12.60 -20.80 -1.66
N SER A 155 -11.45 -20.15 -1.80
CA SER A 155 -10.20 -20.76 -2.23
C SER A 155 -8.98 -20.04 -1.66
N LEU A 156 -7.78 -20.58 -1.91
CA LEU A 156 -6.53 -19.94 -1.50
C LEU A 156 -6.26 -18.68 -2.34
N ALA A 157 -5.83 -17.62 -1.68
CA ALA A 157 -5.37 -16.37 -2.29
C ALA A 157 -3.95 -16.03 -1.83
N MET A 158 -3.21 -15.33 -2.68
CA MET A 158 -1.93 -14.72 -2.29
C MET A 158 -2.15 -13.64 -1.24
N VAL A 159 -1.38 -13.68 -0.17
CA VAL A 159 -1.41 -12.67 0.89
C VAL A 159 0.01 -12.28 1.30
N GLY A 160 0.18 -11.08 1.89
CA GLY A 160 1.41 -10.71 2.54
C GLY A 160 2.66 -10.79 1.67
N HIS A 161 3.63 -11.61 2.09
CA HIS A 161 4.98 -11.62 1.55
C HIS A 161 5.28 -12.85 0.66
N ALA A 162 6.39 -12.75 -0.10
CA ALA A 162 7.04 -13.88 -0.73
C ALA A 162 8.48 -14.01 -0.20
N TYR A 163 9.03 -15.20 -0.27
CA TYR A 163 10.47 -15.45 -0.12
C TYR A 163 11.02 -16.00 -1.42
N MET A 164 12.04 -15.34 -1.94
CA MET A 164 12.77 -15.74 -3.14
C MET A 164 14.17 -16.16 -2.70
N ASN A 165 14.52 -17.43 -2.85
CA ASN A 165 15.89 -17.87 -2.64
C ASN A 165 16.82 -17.34 -3.75
N GLU A 166 18.13 -17.48 -3.59
CA GLU A 166 19.13 -16.92 -4.50
C GLU A 166 18.93 -17.40 -5.96
N ARG A 167 18.61 -18.69 -6.15
CA ARG A 167 18.37 -19.27 -7.48
C ARG A 167 17.16 -18.64 -8.15
N PHE A 168 16.04 -18.53 -7.44
CA PHE A 168 14.82 -17.90 -7.94
C PHE A 168 15.06 -16.42 -8.24
N SER A 169 15.68 -15.71 -7.31
CA SER A 169 16.02 -14.29 -7.45
C SER A 169 16.88 -14.00 -8.67
N HIS A 170 17.87 -14.85 -8.93
CA HIS A 170 18.70 -14.74 -10.13
C HIS A 170 17.89 -14.94 -11.42
N ALA A 171 17.07 -16.00 -11.48
CA ALA A 171 16.23 -16.28 -12.65
C ALA A 171 15.20 -15.16 -12.86
N PHE A 172 14.52 -14.72 -11.81
CA PHE A 172 13.53 -13.63 -11.85
C PHE A 172 14.16 -12.31 -12.33
N ARG A 173 15.34 -11.96 -11.81
CA ARG A 173 16.09 -10.79 -12.25
C ARG A 173 16.47 -10.87 -13.73
N THR A 174 16.97 -12.00 -14.20
CA THR A 174 17.36 -12.19 -15.60
C THR A 174 16.16 -11.99 -16.55
N LEU A 175 15.01 -12.55 -16.20
CA LEU A 175 13.77 -12.38 -16.96
C LEU A 175 13.32 -10.92 -16.95
N MET A 176 13.29 -10.25 -15.79
CA MET A 176 12.96 -8.83 -15.72
C MET A 176 13.89 -7.97 -16.59
N GLU A 177 15.21 -8.18 -16.51
CA GLU A 177 16.18 -7.40 -17.28
C GLU A 177 16.02 -7.58 -18.78
N SER A 178 15.57 -8.74 -19.24
CA SER A 178 15.32 -9.01 -20.65
C SER A 178 14.03 -8.39 -21.20
N GLU A 179 12.99 -8.21 -20.36
CA GLU A 179 11.65 -7.83 -20.81
C GLU A 179 11.19 -6.43 -20.35
N ILE A 180 11.82 -5.82 -19.35
CA ILE A 180 11.32 -4.59 -18.69
C ILE A 180 11.22 -3.37 -19.62
N ASN A 181 11.90 -3.38 -20.76
CA ASN A 181 11.82 -2.32 -21.76
C ASN A 181 10.48 -2.31 -22.52
N ASP A 182 9.73 -3.42 -22.50
CA ASP A 182 8.35 -3.44 -22.96
C ASP A 182 7.46 -2.70 -21.95
N PHE A 183 6.69 -1.72 -22.43
CA PHE A 183 5.83 -0.91 -21.56
C PHE A 183 4.70 -1.75 -20.91
N GLY A 184 4.17 -2.73 -21.62
CA GLY A 184 3.16 -3.65 -21.09
C GLY A 184 3.72 -4.44 -19.90
N ILE A 185 4.93 -5.00 -20.06
CA ILE A 185 5.63 -5.72 -18.99
C ILE A 185 5.94 -4.78 -17.81
N ALA A 186 6.50 -3.60 -18.08
CA ALA A 186 6.84 -2.64 -17.04
C ALA A 186 5.62 -2.13 -16.24
N SER A 187 4.42 -2.27 -16.77
CA SER A 187 3.16 -1.86 -16.16
C SER A 187 2.47 -2.97 -15.34
N MET A 188 3.00 -4.19 -15.39
CA MET A 188 2.45 -5.35 -14.67
C MET A 188 2.69 -5.26 -13.17
N PHE A 189 1.89 -5.99 -12.42
CA PHE A 189 2.26 -6.45 -11.09
C PHE A 189 3.32 -7.56 -11.19
N TRP A 190 4.18 -7.68 -10.18
CA TRP A 190 5.23 -8.70 -10.19
C TRP A 190 4.64 -10.12 -10.11
N GLU A 191 3.45 -10.27 -9.54
CA GLU A 191 2.67 -11.50 -9.52
C GLU A 191 2.21 -11.91 -10.92
N GLU A 192 1.78 -10.95 -11.75
CA GLU A 192 1.41 -11.20 -13.14
C GLU A 192 2.63 -11.61 -13.97
N PHE A 193 3.77 -10.97 -13.72
CA PHE A 193 5.04 -11.34 -14.35
C PHE A 193 5.48 -12.75 -13.94
N TYR A 194 5.34 -13.10 -12.66
CA TYR A 194 5.57 -14.46 -12.19
C TYR A 194 4.63 -15.45 -12.92
N ALA A 195 3.34 -15.17 -13.01
CA ALA A 195 2.37 -16.02 -13.70
C ALA A 195 2.78 -16.32 -15.14
N LYS A 196 3.28 -15.30 -15.86
CA LYS A 196 3.81 -15.46 -17.23
C LYS A 196 5.00 -16.41 -17.33
N HIS A 197 5.78 -16.55 -16.26
CA HIS A 197 7.04 -17.30 -16.23
C HIS A 197 7.04 -18.52 -15.29
N MET A 198 5.89 -19.04 -14.89
CA MET A 198 5.76 -20.16 -13.94
C MET A 198 6.47 -21.44 -14.42
N CYS A 199 6.65 -21.62 -15.71
CA CYS A 199 7.44 -22.76 -16.25
C CYS A 199 8.95 -22.68 -15.93
N GLN A 200 9.46 -21.51 -15.57
CA GLN A 200 10.87 -21.25 -15.24
C GLN A 200 11.07 -20.89 -13.76
N LEU A 201 10.01 -20.47 -13.09
CA LEU A 201 10.00 -19.97 -11.72
C LEU A 201 9.02 -20.81 -10.88
N THR A 202 9.51 -21.40 -9.82
CA THR A 202 8.69 -22.27 -8.96
C THR A 202 8.52 -21.65 -7.59
N PHE A 203 7.29 -21.29 -7.22
CA PHE A 203 6.91 -21.02 -5.84
C PHE A 203 6.19 -22.21 -5.23
N TYR A 204 6.48 -22.45 -3.96
CA TYR A 204 5.67 -23.28 -3.08
C TYR A 204 4.68 -22.40 -2.32
N LYS A 205 3.54 -22.92 -1.93
CA LYS A 205 2.68 -22.22 -0.98
C LYS A 205 3.24 -22.31 0.44
N LYS A 206 3.14 -21.23 1.20
CA LYS A 206 3.23 -21.25 2.67
C LYS A 206 1.92 -20.70 3.19
N GLU A 207 1.13 -21.55 3.82
CA GLU A 207 -0.25 -21.21 4.21
C GLU A 207 -0.28 -20.54 5.57
N PHE A 208 -1.04 -19.47 5.69
CA PHE A 208 -1.29 -18.70 6.90
C PHE A 208 -2.79 -18.68 7.19
N LEU A 209 -3.15 -18.54 8.46
CA LEU A 209 -4.54 -18.37 8.85
C LEU A 209 -5.07 -17.01 8.37
N PRO A 210 -6.38 -16.88 8.11
CA PRO A 210 -6.97 -15.65 7.57
C PRO A 210 -6.67 -14.37 8.34
N ASP A 211 -6.46 -14.48 9.66
CA ASP A 211 -6.24 -13.32 10.55
C ASP A 211 -4.78 -13.05 10.87
N GLU A 212 -3.84 -13.82 10.32
CA GLU A 212 -2.40 -13.66 10.62
C GLU A 212 -1.74 -12.58 9.76
N ILE A 213 -2.23 -12.41 8.53
CA ILE A 213 -1.74 -11.41 7.59
C ILE A 213 -2.92 -10.62 7.05
N LEU A 214 -2.96 -9.33 7.36
CA LEU A 214 -4.05 -8.44 6.96
C LEU A 214 -3.56 -7.46 5.90
N GLU A 215 -4.36 -7.32 4.84
CA GLU A 215 -4.27 -6.26 3.85
C GLU A 215 -5.58 -5.47 3.90
N PHE A 216 -5.47 -4.15 4.02
CA PHE A 216 -6.64 -3.30 4.08
C PHE A 216 -6.91 -2.71 2.70
N ASP A 217 -8.12 -2.89 2.20
CA ASP A 217 -8.53 -2.40 0.89
C ASP A 217 -9.25 -1.04 0.95
N SER A 218 -9.81 -0.73 2.11
CA SER A 218 -10.57 0.48 2.35
C SER A 218 -10.31 1.08 3.74
N ILE A 219 -10.78 2.32 3.92
CA ILE A 219 -10.78 3.00 5.23
C ILE A 219 -11.69 2.26 6.21
N GLU A 220 -12.79 1.70 5.72
CA GLU A 220 -13.75 0.95 6.52
C GLU A 220 -13.13 -0.36 7.05
N ASP A 221 -12.32 -1.06 6.26
CA ASP A 221 -11.58 -2.25 6.71
C ASP A 221 -10.62 -1.88 7.84
N LEU A 222 -9.84 -0.80 7.66
CA LEU A 222 -8.97 -0.29 8.73
C LEU A 222 -9.76 0.05 10.00
N ARG A 223 -10.91 0.71 9.88
CA ARG A 223 -11.74 1.07 11.02
C ARG A 223 -12.41 -0.12 11.68
N SER A 224 -12.73 -1.15 10.91
CA SER A 224 -13.27 -2.41 11.45
C SER A 224 -12.23 -3.13 12.28
N PHE A 225 -10.97 -3.09 11.86
CA PHE A 225 -9.84 -3.67 12.60
C PHE A 225 -9.37 -2.77 13.76
N ASP A 226 -9.27 -1.46 13.53
CA ASP A 226 -8.85 -0.46 14.52
C ASP A 226 -9.93 0.62 14.67
N SER A 227 -10.81 0.45 15.67
CA SER A 227 -11.91 1.40 15.95
C SER A 227 -11.41 2.83 16.30
N GLU A 228 -10.14 2.96 16.69
CA GLU A 228 -9.51 4.23 17.02
C GLU A 228 -8.67 4.81 15.86
N PHE A 229 -8.71 4.19 14.68
CA PHE A 229 -7.90 4.60 13.53
C PHE A 229 -8.00 6.10 13.23
N LEU A 230 -9.22 6.66 13.19
CA LEU A 230 -9.42 8.08 12.90
C LEU A 230 -8.88 9.01 14.00
N LEU A 231 -8.72 8.53 15.22
CA LEU A 231 -8.09 9.29 16.32
C LEU A 231 -6.55 9.22 16.22
N ASN A 232 -6.02 8.11 15.72
CA ASN A 232 -4.60 7.78 15.74
C ASN A 232 -3.87 8.06 14.42
N VAL A 233 -4.61 8.27 13.33
CA VAL A 233 -4.03 8.44 11.98
C VAL A 233 -3.21 9.72 11.82
N ASP A 234 -3.36 10.68 12.75
CA ASP A 234 -2.65 11.97 12.74
C ASP A 234 -2.85 12.70 11.40
N SER A 235 -4.10 13.08 11.13
CA SER A 235 -4.53 13.76 9.90
C SER A 235 -4.95 15.21 10.16
N GLU A 236 -4.28 16.15 9.51
CA GLU A 236 -4.65 17.57 9.55
C GLU A 236 -6.04 17.81 8.93
N ILE A 237 -6.36 17.03 7.88
CA ILE A 237 -7.68 17.11 7.20
C ILE A 237 -8.78 16.72 8.18
N ILE A 238 -8.65 15.61 8.89
CA ILE A 238 -9.64 15.16 9.89
C ILE A 238 -9.74 16.17 11.03
N THR A 239 -8.60 16.66 11.51
CA THR A 239 -8.55 17.70 12.57
C THR A 239 -9.31 18.95 12.13
N ASN A 240 -9.09 19.43 10.90
CA ASN A 240 -9.79 20.60 10.35
C ASN A 240 -11.31 20.36 10.25
N ILE A 241 -11.74 19.20 9.77
CA ILE A 241 -13.16 18.84 9.73
C ILE A 241 -13.77 18.87 11.13
N CYS A 242 -13.10 18.24 12.09
CA CYS A 242 -13.60 18.18 13.47
C CYS A 242 -13.71 19.55 14.13
N LEU A 243 -12.71 20.42 13.93
CA LEU A 243 -12.75 21.80 14.43
C LEU A 243 -13.88 22.62 13.77
N THR A 244 -14.05 22.48 12.46
CA THR A 244 -15.06 23.24 11.68
C THR A 244 -16.47 22.79 12.03
N LEU A 245 -16.71 21.48 12.10
CA LEU A 245 -18.04 20.91 12.37
C LEU A 245 -18.31 20.68 13.86
N LYS A 246 -17.34 20.92 14.74
CA LYS A 246 -17.40 20.68 16.19
C LYS A 246 -17.83 19.24 16.49
N CYS A 247 -17.20 18.26 15.84
CA CYS A 247 -17.53 16.85 15.95
C CYS A 247 -16.32 16.02 16.40
N ASN A 248 -16.58 14.77 16.83
CA ASN A 248 -15.56 13.77 17.11
C ASN A 248 -15.12 13.10 15.79
N PRO A 249 -13.84 12.73 15.60
CA PRO A 249 -13.38 11.98 14.43
C PRO A 249 -14.23 10.74 14.11
N ASN A 250 -14.66 10.00 15.12
CA ASN A 250 -15.50 8.81 14.94
C ASN A 250 -16.92 9.09 14.43
N SER A 251 -17.36 10.36 14.46
CA SER A 251 -18.64 10.81 13.82
C SER A 251 -18.52 10.94 12.30
N ILE A 252 -17.31 10.92 11.75
CA ILE A 252 -17.06 10.99 10.31
C ILE A 252 -17.23 9.58 9.74
N LYS A 253 -18.13 9.42 8.76
CA LYS A 253 -18.49 8.12 8.16
C LYS A 253 -18.59 8.26 6.64
N ASN A 254 -18.65 7.11 5.95
CA ASN A 254 -18.92 7.03 4.51
C ASN A 254 -17.99 7.92 3.67
N ILE A 255 -16.68 7.88 4.02
CA ILE A 255 -15.66 8.63 3.30
C ILE A 255 -15.51 8.06 1.89
N SER A 256 -15.73 8.88 0.87
CA SER A 256 -15.63 8.46 -0.53
C SER A 256 -14.98 9.52 -1.41
N VAL A 257 -14.03 9.09 -2.27
CA VAL A 257 -13.30 9.98 -3.16
C VAL A 257 -14.20 10.48 -4.29
N ILE A 258 -14.13 11.78 -4.57
CA ILE A 258 -14.78 12.39 -5.73
C ILE A 258 -13.72 12.63 -6.80
N ASN A 259 -13.74 11.82 -7.87
CA ASN A 259 -12.77 11.88 -8.97
C ASN A 259 -13.07 13.00 -10.00
N ALA A 260 -13.72 14.09 -9.59
CA ALA A 260 -14.12 15.17 -10.45
C ALA A 260 -13.32 16.45 -10.15
N GLY A 261 -12.21 16.66 -10.83
CA GLY A 261 -11.46 17.91 -10.77
C GLY A 261 -10.01 17.80 -11.21
N LEU A 262 -9.57 18.72 -12.09
CA LEU A 262 -8.19 18.76 -12.58
C LEU A 262 -7.19 19.32 -11.56
N THR A 263 -7.67 20.14 -10.62
CA THR A 263 -6.81 20.97 -9.75
C THR A 263 -7.06 20.80 -8.26
N ASN A 264 -8.14 20.14 -7.89
CA ASN A 264 -8.47 19.82 -6.51
C ASN A 264 -8.75 18.33 -6.36
N VAL A 265 -8.33 17.76 -5.27
CA VAL A 265 -8.79 16.45 -4.82
C VAL A 265 -9.91 16.66 -3.82
N SER A 266 -11.02 15.96 -4.02
CA SER A 266 -12.21 16.14 -3.21
C SER A 266 -12.71 14.79 -2.70
N PHE A 267 -13.33 14.80 -1.54
CA PHE A 267 -14.01 13.62 -1.03
C PHE A 267 -15.31 14.02 -0.34
N ALA A 268 -16.29 13.13 -0.41
CA ALA A 268 -17.53 13.25 0.34
C ALA A 268 -17.41 12.46 1.65
N PHE A 269 -18.10 12.91 2.66
CA PHE A 269 -18.23 12.22 3.94
C PHE A 269 -19.54 12.59 4.62
N GLU A 270 -19.93 11.81 5.61
CA GLU A 270 -21.07 12.08 6.48
C GLU A 270 -20.59 12.40 7.89
N CYS A 271 -21.22 13.39 8.51
CA CYS A 271 -21.03 13.75 9.91
C CYS A 271 -22.35 14.21 10.50
N ASN A 272 -22.77 13.62 11.64
CA ASN A 272 -24.03 13.94 12.31
C ASN A 272 -25.23 13.92 11.33
N GLU A 273 -25.35 12.83 10.55
CA GLU A 273 -26.43 12.57 9.57
C GLU A 273 -26.49 13.57 8.39
N LYS A 274 -25.49 14.42 8.23
CA LYS A 274 -25.38 15.34 7.10
C LYS A 274 -24.21 14.97 6.20
N LYS A 275 -24.40 15.16 4.90
CA LYS A 275 -23.38 14.96 3.88
C LYS A 275 -22.60 16.24 3.64
N TYR A 276 -21.28 16.08 3.51
CA TYR A 276 -20.34 17.17 3.26
C TYR A 276 -19.37 16.79 2.15
N VAL A 277 -18.78 17.80 1.53
CA VAL A 277 -17.67 17.64 0.58
C VAL A 277 -16.50 18.47 1.10
N TYR A 278 -15.36 17.82 1.25
CA TYR A 278 -14.09 18.47 1.53
C TYR A 278 -13.30 18.62 0.22
N ARG A 279 -12.82 19.85 -0.05
CA ARG A 279 -11.94 20.13 -1.19
C ARG A 279 -10.53 20.38 -0.69
N HIS A 280 -9.62 19.52 -1.09
CA HIS A 280 -8.18 19.65 -0.78
C HIS A 280 -7.45 20.22 -2.00
N PRO A 281 -6.59 21.25 -1.84
CA PRO A 281 -5.79 21.77 -2.94
C PRO A 281 -4.84 20.68 -3.49
N GLY A 282 -4.94 20.36 -4.79
CA GLY A 282 -4.01 19.43 -5.43
C GLY A 282 -2.62 20.06 -5.60
N GLY A 283 -1.56 19.28 -5.42
CA GLY A 283 -0.16 19.75 -5.46
C GLY A 283 0.28 20.35 -6.80
N THR A 284 -0.39 20.05 -7.91
CA THR A 284 -0.12 20.60 -9.25
C THR A 284 -0.79 21.94 -9.53
N ALA A 285 -1.68 22.39 -8.66
CA ALA A 285 -2.51 23.58 -8.89
C ALA A 285 -1.84 24.90 -8.45
N GLY A 286 -0.70 24.87 -7.77
CA GLY A 286 -0.05 26.04 -7.18
C GLY A 286 0.30 27.16 -8.18
N ASN A 287 0.49 26.82 -9.45
CA ASN A 287 0.84 27.78 -10.51
C ASN A 287 -0.34 28.18 -11.41
N LEU A 288 -1.50 27.50 -11.30
CA LEU A 288 -2.64 27.72 -12.20
C LEU A 288 -3.81 28.45 -11.51
N ILE A 289 -3.89 28.40 -10.19
CA ILE A 289 -5.03 28.96 -9.44
C ILE A 289 -4.52 29.84 -8.30
N ASN A 290 -4.97 31.09 -8.27
CA ASN A 290 -4.78 31.95 -7.11
C ASN A 290 -5.77 31.55 -6.01
N ARG A 291 -5.29 30.78 -5.04
CA ARG A 291 -6.09 30.22 -3.92
C ARG A 291 -6.71 31.29 -3.03
N GLN A 292 -6.02 32.43 -2.85
CA GLN A 292 -6.58 33.55 -2.09
C GLN A 292 -7.75 34.19 -2.82
N ALA A 293 -7.66 34.37 -4.15
CA ALA A 293 -8.75 34.88 -4.96
C ALA A 293 -9.94 33.92 -5.01
N GLU A 294 -9.70 32.60 -5.09
CA GLU A 294 -10.73 31.56 -5.02
C GLU A 294 -11.49 31.62 -3.69
N LEU A 295 -10.77 31.63 -2.57
CA LEU A 295 -11.38 31.74 -1.24
C LEU A 295 -12.18 33.04 -1.08
N PHE A 296 -11.60 34.15 -1.52
CA PHE A 296 -12.31 35.46 -1.46
C PHE A 296 -13.61 35.42 -2.27
N ALA A 297 -13.61 34.87 -3.48
CA ALA A 297 -14.79 34.74 -4.32
C ALA A 297 -15.88 33.86 -3.66
N GLN A 298 -15.48 32.73 -3.06
CA GLN A 298 -16.40 31.84 -2.36
C GLN A 298 -17.03 32.51 -1.13
N LEU A 299 -16.23 33.19 -0.33
CA LEU A 299 -16.74 33.92 0.84
C LEU A 299 -17.65 35.09 0.44
N ALA A 300 -17.34 35.77 -0.66
CA ALA A 300 -18.19 36.83 -1.20
C ALA A 300 -19.54 36.27 -1.70
N ALA A 301 -19.53 35.16 -2.44
CA ALA A 301 -20.73 34.47 -2.90
C ALA A 301 -21.62 34.02 -1.73
N LYS A 302 -21.01 33.48 -0.66
CA LYS A 302 -21.72 33.16 0.58
C LYS A 302 -22.36 34.38 1.22
N LYS A 303 -21.61 35.47 1.35
CA LYS A 303 -22.10 36.73 1.94
C LYS A 303 -23.26 37.35 1.14
N CYS A 304 -23.23 37.21 -0.18
CA CYS A 304 -24.28 37.67 -1.07
C CYS A 304 -25.48 36.69 -1.17
N GLY A 305 -25.43 35.55 -0.49
CA GLY A 305 -26.50 34.54 -0.52
C GLY A 305 -26.58 33.75 -1.84
N ILE A 306 -25.57 33.87 -2.73
CA ILE A 306 -25.49 33.18 -4.01
C ILE A 306 -25.13 31.71 -3.79
N ASP A 307 -24.18 31.46 -2.91
CA ASP A 307 -23.79 30.10 -2.52
C ASP A 307 -23.79 29.94 -1.00
N LYS A 308 -24.72 29.14 -0.49
CA LYS A 308 -24.87 28.86 0.95
C LYS A 308 -24.18 27.57 1.34
N SER A 309 -23.60 26.82 0.40
CA SER A 309 -23.01 25.53 0.64
C SER A 309 -21.60 25.61 1.28
N VAL A 310 -20.89 26.71 1.11
CA VAL A 310 -19.56 26.95 1.68
C VAL A 310 -19.64 27.12 3.20
N ILE A 311 -18.96 26.25 3.94
CA ILE A 311 -18.92 26.30 5.41
C ILE A 311 -17.67 27.05 5.86
N HIS A 312 -16.50 26.66 5.36
CA HIS A 312 -15.20 27.21 5.76
C HIS A 312 -14.20 27.11 4.59
#